data_d72fd2cf36b7ef82c16208a988daf6da
#
_entry.id   d72fd2cf36b7ef82c16208a988daf6da
#
_cell.length_a   1.000
_cell.length_b   1.000
_cell.length_c   1.000
_cell.angle_alpha   90.00
_cell.angle_beta   90.00
_cell.angle_gamma   90.00
#
_symmetry.space_group_name_H-M   'P 1'
#
loop_
_entity.id
_entity.type
_entity.pdbx_description
1 polymer ?
#
loop_
_entity_poly.entity_id
_entity_poly.type
_entity_poly.pdbx_seq_one_letter_code
_entity_poly.pdbx_strand_id
1 'polypeptide(L)'
;PSDKWTEQELQKLEKRLADVYKQAGKELDGKARNYFKQFSRRYAKEYAAYQAGKYTKKEFEAWLMNQYGRGQRGEALREDMARRLTESNQIAAAYINEKTPLVIALNHNFEAYMIKSLMPDKQIKEIGDIAFNLVDEHTVKRLTVRKQKILPPRRVLKSKDVRWNKKKLQNALLQGILQGDSIKKLAGRFRDVTGMNHTAAIRNARTAFTGAQNGGRQAAY
;
A
#
# COMPACT_ATOMS: atom_id res chain seq x y z
N PRO A 1 16.91 -13.52 19.42
CA PRO A 1 15.85 -14.46 19.02
C PRO A 1 14.58 -13.73 18.57
N SER A 2 14.00 -12.79 19.38
CA SER A 2 12.76 -12.05 19.04
C SER A 2 12.91 -11.18 17.80
N ASP A 3 14.07 -10.57 17.58
CA ASP A 3 14.36 -9.76 16.40
C ASP A 3 14.31 -10.60 15.12
N LYS A 4 14.96 -11.77 15.13
CA LYS A 4 14.95 -12.70 14.00
C LYS A 4 13.54 -13.19 13.67
N TRP A 5 12.77 -13.49 14.68
CA TRP A 5 11.38 -13.91 14.50
C TRP A 5 10.52 -12.76 13.94
N THR A 6 10.65 -11.56 14.51
CA THR A 6 9.92 -10.37 14.02
C THR A 6 10.25 -10.09 12.55
N GLU A 7 11.52 -10.20 12.16
CA GLU A 7 11.95 -10.05 10.77
C GLU A 7 11.35 -11.12 9.85
N GLN A 8 11.29 -12.37 10.29
CA GLN A 8 10.67 -13.45 9.51
C GLN A 8 9.17 -13.21 9.27
N GLU A 9 8.44 -12.73 10.29
CA GLU A 9 7.03 -12.39 10.14
C GLU A 9 6.83 -11.17 9.23
N LEU A 10 7.72 -10.20 9.31
CA LEU A 10 7.73 -9.06 8.40
C LEU A 10 7.92 -9.50 6.94
N GLN A 11 8.89 -10.37 6.67
CA GLN A 11 9.15 -10.91 5.33
C GLN A 11 7.94 -11.68 4.78
N LYS A 12 7.28 -12.50 5.61
CA LYS A 12 6.04 -13.18 5.21
C LYS A 12 4.93 -12.17 4.86
N LEU A 13 4.79 -11.13 5.67
CA LEU A 13 3.82 -10.07 5.40
C LEU A 13 4.16 -9.31 4.11
N GLU A 14 5.42 -8.92 3.89
CA GLU A 14 5.87 -8.24 2.67
C GLU A 14 5.56 -9.06 1.42
N LYS A 15 5.78 -10.38 1.46
CA LYS A 15 5.42 -11.28 0.35
C LYS A 15 3.91 -11.27 0.09
N ARG A 16 3.10 -11.36 1.14
CA ARG A 16 1.63 -11.31 1.03
C ARG A 16 1.16 -9.97 0.45
N LEU A 17 1.78 -8.85 0.86
CA LEU A 17 1.52 -7.53 0.30
C LEU A 17 1.91 -7.45 -1.18
N ALA A 18 3.06 -8.01 -1.56
CA ALA A 18 3.50 -8.06 -2.95
C ALA A 18 2.48 -8.78 -3.85
N ASP A 19 1.90 -9.88 -3.37
CA ASP A 19 0.88 -10.64 -4.13
C ASP A 19 -0.40 -9.80 -4.34
N VAL A 20 -0.86 -9.06 -3.33
CA VAL A 20 -2.03 -8.15 -3.43
C VAL A 20 -1.82 -7.12 -4.53
N TYR A 21 -0.66 -6.44 -4.54
CA TYR A 21 -0.39 -5.40 -5.54
C TYR A 21 -0.03 -5.96 -6.90
N LYS A 22 0.58 -7.14 -6.97
CA LYS A 22 0.82 -7.86 -8.24
C LYS A 22 -0.50 -8.20 -8.93
N GLN A 23 -1.48 -8.70 -8.17
CA GLN A 23 -2.81 -8.99 -8.71
C GLN A 23 -3.51 -7.70 -9.17
N ALA A 24 -3.54 -6.66 -8.34
CA ALA A 24 -4.10 -5.37 -8.73
C ALA A 24 -3.42 -4.82 -9.99
N GLY A 25 -2.09 -4.89 -10.07
CA GLY A 25 -1.33 -4.45 -11.23
C GLY A 25 -1.70 -5.18 -12.52
N LYS A 26 -1.92 -6.50 -12.47
CA LYS A 26 -2.39 -7.29 -13.62
C LYS A 26 -3.78 -6.85 -14.09
N GLU A 27 -4.70 -6.64 -13.15
CA GLU A 27 -6.07 -6.20 -13.45
C GLU A 27 -6.08 -4.79 -14.07
N LEU A 28 -5.30 -3.86 -13.50
CA LEU A 28 -5.17 -2.50 -14.02
C LEU A 28 -4.54 -2.48 -15.42
N ASP A 29 -3.50 -3.28 -15.65
CA ASP A 29 -2.85 -3.40 -16.96
C ASP A 29 -3.84 -3.94 -18.01
N GLY A 30 -4.64 -4.94 -17.66
CA GLY A 30 -5.70 -5.49 -18.53
C GLY A 30 -6.75 -4.43 -18.89
N LYS A 31 -7.24 -3.68 -17.90
CA LYS A 31 -8.21 -2.58 -18.11
C LYS A 31 -7.62 -1.47 -18.98
N ALA A 32 -6.40 -1.06 -18.72
CA ALA A 32 -5.71 -0.04 -19.50
C ALA A 32 -5.50 -0.48 -20.96
N ARG A 33 -5.04 -1.71 -21.18
CA ARG A 33 -4.85 -2.26 -22.53
C ARG A 33 -6.16 -2.33 -23.32
N ASN A 34 -7.24 -2.80 -22.69
CA ASN A 34 -8.56 -2.87 -23.32
C ASN A 34 -9.07 -1.47 -23.70
N TYR A 35 -8.92 -0.50 -22.81
CA TYR A 35 -9.27 0.88 -23.08
C TYR A 35 -8.49 1.44 -24.29
N PHE A 36 -7.16 1.31 -24.26
CA PHE A 36 -6.31 1.81 -25.33
C PHE A 36 -6.50 1.07 -26.65
N LYS A 37 -6.82 -0.23 -26.63
CA LYS A 37 -7.13 -1.00 -27.83
C LYS A 37 -8.37 -0.46 -28.56
N GLN A 38 -9.40 -0.07 -27.79
CA GLN A 38 -10.60 0.54 -28.38
C GLN A 38 -10.31 1.90 -29.03
N PHE A 39 -9.34 2.64 -28.50
CA PHE A 39 -8.93 3.90 -29.04
C PHE A 39 -7.87 3.84 -30.15
N SER A 40 -7.19 2.70 -30.30
CA SER A 40 -6.06 2.56 -31.23
C SER A 40 -6.39 2.93 -32.68
N ARG A 41 -7.57 2.52 -33.16
CA ARG A 41 -8.01 2.83 -34.54
C ARG A 41 -8.23 4.33 -34.71
N ARG A 42 -8.87 4.97 -33.76
CA ARG A 42 -9.14 6.43 -33.79
C ARG A 42 -7.87 7.23 -33.63
N TYR A 43 -7.00 6.81 -32.72
CA TYR A 43 -5.66 7.39 -32.56
C TYR A 43 -4.86 7.31 -33.85
N ALA A 44 -4.79 6.15 -34.49
CA ALA A 44 -4.05 5.97 -35.74
C ALA A 44 -4.58 6.87 -36.85
N LYS A 45 -5.90 7.04 -36.98
CA LYS A 45 -6.52 7.96 -37.95
C LYS A 45 -6.13 9.41 -37.70
N GLU A 46 -6.26 9.86 -36.43
CA GLU A 46 -5.96 11.26 -36.10
C GLU A 46 -4.44 11.54 -36.14
N TYR A 47 -3.62 10.57 -35.76
CA TYR A 47 -2.17 10.66 -35.86
C TYR A 47 -1.73 10.74 -37.33
N ALA A 48 -2.31 9.95 -38.23
CA ALA A 48 -2.06 10.05 -39.65
C ALA A 48 -2.47 11.44 -40.22
N ALA A 49 -3.59 11.98 -39.77
CA ALA A 49 -4.03 13.34 -40.14
C ALA A 49 -3.07 14.42 -39.63
N TYR A 50 -2.54 14.26 -38.41
CA TYR A 50 -1.48 15.13 -37.88
C TYR A 50 -0.20 15.04 -38.69
N GLN A 51 0.27 13.83 -39.04
CA GLN A 51 1.44 13.61 -39.88
C GLN A 51 1.26 14.20 -41.29
N ALA A 52 0.03 14.21 -41.78
CA ALA A 52 -0.32 14.83 -43.06
C ALA A 52 -0.49 16.37 -42.98
N GLY A 53 -0.17 16.98 -41.85
CA GLY A 53 -0.23 18.44 -41.67
C GLY A 53 -1.64 19.02 -41.49
N LYS A 54 -2.69 18.17 -41.29
CA LYS A 54 -4.07 18.65 -41.07
C LYS A 54 -4.26 19.28 -39.68
N TYR A 55 -3.38 18.98 -38.76
CA TYR A 55 -3.39 19.51 -37.39
C TYR A 55 -1.99 20.00 -37.01
N THR A 56 -1.92 21.09 -36.30
CA THR A 56 -0.71 21.47 -35.57
C THR A 56 -0.47 20.51 -34.40
N LYS A 57 0.75 20.44 -33.88
CA LYS A 57 1.08 19.66 -32.69
C LYS A 57 0.17 20.02 -31.51
N LYS A 58 -0.10 21.33 -31.33
CA LYS A 58 -0.97 21.82 -30.24
C LYS A 58 -2.39 21.33 -30.38
N GLU A 59 -2.96 21.29 -31.56
CA GLU A 59 -4.31 20.80 -31.84
C GLU A 59 -4.40 19.28 -31.63
N PHE A 60 -3.39 18.54 -32.07
CA PHE A 60 -3.34 17.11 -31.86
C PHE A 60 -3.20 16.75 -30.34
N GLU A 61 -2.35 17.47 -29.62
CA GLU A 61 -2.24 17.32 -28.15
C GLU A 61 -3.55 17.70 -27.44
N ALA A 62 -4.22 18.77 -27.87
CA ALA A 62 -5.52 19.15 -27.32
C ALA A 62 -6.58 18.07 -27.60
N TRP A 63 -6.58 17.48 -28.78
CA TRP A 63 -7.45 16.35 -29.09
C TRP A 63 -7.17 15.15 -28.19
N LEU A 64 -5.90 14.77 -28.00
CA LEU A 64 -5.48 13.69 -27.08
C LEU A 64 -5.95 13.98 -25.65
N MET A 65 -5.75 15.21 -25.18
CA MET A 65 -6.17 15.62 -23.84
C MET A 65 -7.69 15.53 -23.65
N ASN A 66 -8.47 15.90 -24.67
CA ASN A 66 -9.92 15.80 -24.63
C ASN A 66 -10.38 14.34 -24.64
N GLN A 67 -9.78 13.48 -25.45
CA GLN A 67 -10.19 12.08 -25.54
C GLN A 67 -9.76 11.25 -24.32
N TYR A 68 -8.53 11.41 -23.86
CA TYR A 68 -7.98 10.61 -22.76
C TYR A 68 -8.06 11.29 -21.40
N GLY A 69 -7.91 12.61 -21.37
CA GLY A 69 -7.83 13.37 -20.12
C GLY A 69 -9.20 13.77 -19.57
N ARG A 70 -10.13 14.17 -20.40
CA ARG A 70 -11.43 14.74 -20.01
C ARG A 70 -12.64 13.91 -20.46
N GLY A 71 -12.45 12.94 -21.35
CA GLY A 71 -13.55 12.11 -21.85
C GLY A 71 -14.15 11.23 -20.74
N GLN A 72 -15.48 11.13 -20.69
CA GLN A 72 -16.23 10.35 -19.68
C GLN A 72 -15.71 8.91 -19.53
N ARG A 73 -15.37 8.23 -20.63
CA ARG A 73 -14.83 6.86 -20.58
C ARG A 73 -13.44 6.80 -19.93
N GLY A 74 -12.58 7.79 -20.20
CA GLY A 74 -11.27 7.88 -19.56
C GLY A 74 -11.38 8.22 -18.09
N GLU A 75 -12.35 9.05 -17.71
CA GLU A 75 -12.65 9.34 -16.31
C GLU A 75 -13.17 8.11 -15.57
N ALA A 76 -14.11 7.38 -16.16
CA ALA A 76 -14.64 6.13 -15.60
C ALA A 76 -13.54 5.08 -15.41
N LEU A 77 -12.62 4.93 -16.38
CA LEU A 77 -11.47 4.03 -16.23
C LEU A 77 -10.60 4.43 -15.04
N ARG A 78 -10.22 5.71 -14.92
CA ARG A 78 -9.38 6.19 -13.81
C ARG A 78 -10.05 6.03 -12.44
N GLU A 79 -11.35 6.26 -12.38
CA GLU A 79 -12.14 6.06 -11.17
C GLU A 79 -12.12 4.58 -10.75
N ASP A 80 -12.39 3.68 -11.68
CA ASP A 80 -12.39 2.23 -11.44
C ASP A 80 -11.00 1.72 -11.02
N MET A 81 -9.94 2.17 -11.71
CA MET A 81 -8.56 1.84 -11.34
C MET A 81 -8.19 2.42 -9.95
N ALA A 82 -8.62 3.64 -9.64
CA ALA A 82 -8.36 4.26 -8.35
C ALA A 82 -9.07 3.51 -7.21
N ARG A 83 -10.30 3.07 -7.43
CA ARG A 83 -11.04 2.23 -6.45
C ARG A 83 -10.31 0.91 -6.21
N ARG A 84 -9.88 0.23 -7.26
CA ARG A 84 -9.16 -1.05 -7.14
C ARG A 84 -7.85 -0.91 -6.37
N LEU A 85 -7.08 0.16 -6.59
CA LEU A 85 -5.87 0.46 -5.81
C LEU A 85 -6.20 0.77 -4.35
N THR A 86 -7.27 1.51 -4.10
CA THR A 86 -7.72 1.82 -2.74
C THR A 86 -8.16 0.57 -1.97
N GLU A 87 -8.85 -0.36 -2.63
CA GLU A 87 -9.17 -1.68 -2.07
C GLU A 87 -7.91 -2.46 -1.70
N SER A 88 -6.90 -2.46 -2.57
CA SER A 88 -5.61 -3.10 -2.28
C SER A 88 -4.93 -2.48 -1.06
N ASN A 89 -4.99 -1.15 -0.90
CA ASN A 89 -4.48 -0.46 0.28
C ASN A 89 -5.24 -0.84 1.56
N GLN A 90 -6.56 -1.05 1.47
CA GLN A 90 -7.39 -1.50 2.60
C GLN A 90 -7.04 -2.93 3.01
N ILE A 91 -6.85 -3.83 2.05
CA ILE A 91 -6.41 -5.22 2.30
C ILE A 91 -5.02 -5.20 2.94
N ALA A 92 -4.09 -4.39 2.43
CA ALA A 92 -2.76 -4.25 3.01
C ALA A 92 -2.82 -3.75 4.47
N ALA A 93 -3.64 -2.73 4.75
CA ALA A 93 -3.83 -2.22 6.10
C ALA A 93 -4.44 -3.27 7.04
N ALA A 94 -5.40 -4.08 6.56
CA ALA A 94 -5.99 -5.16 7.34
C ALA A 94 -4.93 -6.22 7.70
N TYR A 95 -4.08 -6.62 6.77
CA TYR A 95 -3.00 -7.59 7.04
C TYR A 95 -1.97 -7.07 8.03
N ILE A 96 -1.58 -5.79 7.94
CA ILE A 96 -0.68 -5.15 8.90
C ILE A 96 -1.32 -5.15 10.30
N ASN A 97 -2.58 -4.74 10.40
CA ASN A 97 -3.31 -4.68 11.67
C ASN A 97 -3.53 -6.05 12.30
N GLU A 98 -3.75 -7.09 11.48
CA GLU A 98 -3.89 -8.48 11.93
C GLU A 98 -2.61 -8.98 12.61
N LYS A 99 -1.43 -8.63 12.08
CA LYS A 99 -0.14 -9.14 12.57
C LYS A 99 0.49 -8.31 13.68
N THR A 100 0.17 -7.03 13.76
CA THR A 100 0.76 -6.12 14.76
C THR A 100 0.60 -6.60 16.21
N PRO A 101 -0.59 -7.06 16.69
CA PRO A 101 -0.75 -7.56 18.06
C PRO A 101 0.12 -8.78 18.38
N LEU A 102 0.31 -9.67 17.43
CA LEU A 102 1.18 -10.84 17.61
C LEU A 102 2.64 -10.42 17.82
N VAL A 103 3.13 -9.45 17.05
CA VAL A 103 4.50 -8.91 17.21
C VAL A 103 4.67 -8.26 18.59
N ILE A 104 3.68 -7.51 19.08
CA ILE A 104 3.69 -6.92 20.42
C ILE A 104 3.78 -8.02 21.48
N ALA A 105 2.87 -9.01 21.44
CA ALA A 105 2.81 -10.08 22.43
C ALA A 105 4.12 -10.85 22.52
N LEU A 106 4.68 -11.24 21.40
CA LEU A 106 5.93 -12.02 21.38
C LEU A 106 7.15 -11.24 21.88
N ASN A 107 7.26 -9.96 21.51
CA ASN A 107 8.37 -9.16 22.01
C ASN A 107 8.22 -8.82 23.50
N HIS A 108 7.00 -8.59 23.97
CA HIS A 108 6.71 -8.46 25.39
C HIS A 108 7.11 -9.73 26.16
N ASN A 109 6.60 -10.87 25.74
CA ASN A 109 6.83 -12.14 26.41
C ASN A 109 8.30 -12.54 26.42
N PHE A 110 9.01 -12.28 25.32
CA PHE A 110 10.46 -12.52 25.26
C PHE A 110 11.23 -11.63 26.23
N GLU A 111 10.92 -10.34 26.30
CA GLU A 111 11.57 -9.40 27.20
C GLU A 111 11.28 -9.72 28.66
N ALA A 112 10.02 -10.02 28.99
CA ALA A 112 9.63 -10.48 30.33
C ALA A 112 10.39 -11.73 30.76
N TYR A 113 10.54 -12.71 29.85
CA TYR A 113 11.35 -13.91 30.09
C TYR A 113 12.83 -13.57 30.35
N MET A 114 13.41 -12.68 29.54
CA MET A 114 14.81 -12.26 29.72
C MET A 114 15.02 -11.54 31.06
N ILE A 115 14.13 -10.64 31.45
CA ILE A 115 14.19 -9.96 32.74
C ILE A 115 14.12 -10.98 33.87
N LYS A 116 13.15 -11.89 33.83
CA LYS A 116 13.00 -12.96 34.83
C LYS A 116 14.25 -13.84 34.94
N SER A 117 14.88 -14.17 33.82
CA SER A 117 16.09 -15.03 33.79
C SER A 117 17.34 -14.35 34.36
N LEU A 118 17.38 -13.03 34.44
CA LEU A 118 18.48 -12.24 34.97
C LEU A 118 18.29 -11.85 36.44
N MET A 119 17.09 -12.06 37.00
CA MET A 119 16.77 -11.70 38.39
C MET A 119 17.16 -12.82 39.36
N PRO A 120 17.69 -12.47 40.56
CA PRO A 120 17.88 -13.44 41.62
C PRO A 120 16.54 -14.03 42.10
N ASP A 121 16.51 -15.32 42.46
CA ASP A 121 15.29 -16.04 42.91
C ASP A 121 14.56 -15.35 44.08
N LYS A 122 15.29 -14.66 44.94
CA LYS A 122 14.72 -13.90 46.05
C LYS A 122 13.84 -12.73 45.55
N GLN A 123 14.32 -11.99 44.57
CA GLN A 123 13.57 -10.87 43.98
C GLN A 123 12.36 -11.34 43.18
N ILE A 124 12.47 -12.47 42.49
CA ILE A 124 11.34 -13.07 41.77
C ILE A 124 10.21 -13.43 42.73
N LYS A 125 10.52 -13.97 43.90
CA LYS A 125 9.54 -14.29 44.94
C LYS A 125 8.88 -13.06 45.57
N GLU A 126 9.63 -11.96 45.73
CA GLU A 126 9.12 -10.70 46.27
C GLU A 126 8.19 -9.95 45.31
N ILE A 127 8.50 -9.97 44.02
CA ILE A 127 7.71 -9.29 42.97
C ILE A 127 6.46 -10.11 42.62
N GLY A 128 6.51 -11.44 42.79
CA GLY A 128 5.46 -12.38 42.47
C GLY A 128 5.33 -12.69 40.98
N ASP A 129 4.71 -13.83 40.66
CA ASP A 129 4.52 -14.28 39.26
C ASP A 129 3.65 -13.34 38.40
N ILE A 130 2.88 -12.45 39.04
CA ILE A 130 1.94 -11.55 38.39
C ILE A 130 2.68 -10.52 37.51
N ALA A 131 3.89 -10.09 37.88
CA ALA A 131 4.68 -9.13 37.14
C ALA A 131 5.20 -9.69 35.78
N PHE A 132 5.25 -11.02 35.66
CA PHE A 132 5.77 -11.71 34.47
C PHE A 132 4.69 -12.45 33.68
N ASN A 133 3.44 -12.00 33.79
CA ASN A 133 2.35 -12.59 33.03
C ASN A 133 2.57 -12.50 31.53
N LEU A 134 2.50 -13.66 30.88
CA LEU A 134 2.54 -13.73 29.42
C LEU A 134 1.27 -13.11 28.86
N VAL A 135 1.43 -12.23 27.86
CA VAL A 135 0.32 -11.57 27.17
C VAL A 135 0.01 -12.36 25.90
N ASP A 136 -1.26 -12.68 25.72
CA ASP A 136 -1.73 -13.26 24.48
C ASP A 136 -2.12 -12.18 23.45
N GLU A 137 -2.28 -12.59 22.20
CA GLU A 137 -2.67 -11.72 21.10
C GLU A 137 -4.03 -11.03 21.36
N HIS A 138 -4.98 -11.71 22.01
CA HIS A 138 -6.31 -11.17 22.31
C HIS A 138 -6.23 -10.07 23.37
N THR A 139 -5.40 -10.27 24.40
CA THR A 139 -5.14 -9.26 25.43
C THR A 139 -4.50 -8.02 24.81
N VAL A 140 -3.52 -8.20 23.93
CA VAL A 140 -2.90 -7.08 23.22
C VAL A 140 -3.90 -6.36 22.32
N LYS A 141 -4.76 -7.10 21.59
CA LYS A 141 -5.82 -6.48 20.79
C LYS A 141 -6.75 -5.60 21.63
N ARG A 142 -7.15 -6.06 22.81
CA ARG A 142 -7.98 -5.27 23.74
C ARG A 142 -7.27 -4.01 24.23
N LEU A 143 -5.98 -4.11 24.54
CA LEU A 143 -5.18 -2.98 25.02
C LEU A 143 -4.88 -1.96 23.91
N THR A 144 -4.63 -2.42 22.69
CA THR A 144 -4.32 -1.54 21.55
C THR A 144 -5.55 -0.79 21.04
N VAL A 145 -6.74 -1.35 21.16
CA VAL A 145 -8.00 -0.64 20.83
C VAL A 145 -8.19 0.59 21.72
N ARG A 146 -7.74 0.55 22.97
CA ARG A 146 -7.84 1.68 23.92
C ARG A 146 -6.71 2.71 23.79
N LYS A 147 -5.53 2.31 23.27
CA LYS A 147 -4.36 3.20 23.09
C LYS A 147 -4.03 3.34 21.59
N GLN A 148 -4.71 4.23 20.90
CA GLN A 148 -4.54 4.48 19.44
C GLN A 148 -3.12 4.81 18.97
N LYS A 149 -2.13 4.94 19.88
CA LYS A 149 -0.75 5.34 19.55
C LYS A 149 0.09 4.25 18.90
N ILE A 150 -0.31 2.98 18.95
CA ILE A 150 0.47 1.83 18.45
C ILE A 150 0.00 1.40 17.05
N LEU A 151 -1.16 1.86 16.60
CA LEU A 151 -1.66 1.56 15.26
C LEU A 151 -0.91 2.37 14.20
N PRO A 152 -0.57 1.75 13.05
CA PRO A 152 0.00 2.51 11.94
C PRO A 152 -0.90 3.69 11.60
N PRO A 153 -0.33 4.85 11.27
CA PRO A 153 -1.14 6.01 10.97
C PRO A 153 -2.16 5.67 9.89
N ARG A 154 -3.44 5.84 10.19
CA ARG A 154 -4.56 5.63 9.26
C ARG A 154 -4.41 6.58 8.07
N ARG A 155 -3.56 6.25 7.11
CA ARG A 155 -3.47 7.01 5.84
C ARG A 155 -4.54 6.61 4.83
N VAL A 156 -5.33 5.57 5.12
CA VAL A 156 -6.35 5.05 4.22
C VAL A 156 -7.73 5.48 4.69
N LEU A 157 -8.08 6.75 4.50
CA LEU A 157 -9.48 7.17 4.49
C LEU A 157 -10.01 6.93 3.06
N LYS A 158 -11.03 6.07 2.92
CA LYS A 158 -11.61 5.61 1.65
C LYS A 158 -11.71 6.69 0.57
N SER A 159 -12.26 7.87 0.90
CA SER A 159 -12.45 8.97 -0.06
C SER A 159 -11.15 9.70 -0.43
N LYS A 160 -10.19 9.83 0.50
CA LYS A 160 -8.92 10.52 0.24
C LYS A 160 -8.00 9.68 -0.64
N ASP A 161 -8.00 8.37 -0.45
CA ASP A 161 -7.17 7.46 -1.25
C ASP A 161 -7.66 7.31 -2.68
N VAL A 162 -8.98 7.22 -2.89
CA VAL A 162 -9.56 7.23 -4.24
C VAL A 162 -9.17 8.51 -4.98
N ARG A 163 -9.31 9.67 -4.34
CA ARG A 163 -8.90 10.96 -4.93
C ARG A 163 -7.41 11.00 -5.24
N TRP A 164 -6.58 10.53 -4.31
CA TRP A 164 -5.14 10.53 -4.50
C TRP A 164 -4.74 9.62 -5.66
N ASN A 165 -5.24 8.39 -5.68
CA ASN A 165 -4.99 7.44 -6.75
C ASN A 165 -5.50 7.97 -8.10
N LYS A 166 -6.71 8.53 -8.16
CA LYS A 166 -7.27 9.16 -9.37
C LYS A 166 -6.37 10.30 -9.86
N LYS A 167 -5.91 11.17 -8.95
CA LYS A 167 -4.97 12.26 -9.29
C LYS A 167 -3.63 11.75 -9.81
N LYS A 168 -3.07 10.70 -9.21
CA LYS A 168 -1.81 10.08 -9.68
C LYS A 168 -1.97 9.46 -11.06
N LEU A 169 -3.05 8.71 -11.30
CA LEU A 169 -3.36 8.14 -12.61
C LEU A 169 -3.58 9.23 -13.67
N GLN A 170 -4.29 10.31 -13.31
CA GLN A 170 -4.47 11.47 -14.17
C GLN A 170 -3.13 12.12 -14.55
N ASN A 171 -2.27 12.40 -13.57
CA ASN A 171 -0.97 13.00 -13.80
C ASN A 171 -0.07 12.10 -14.66
N ALA A 172 -0.06 10.79 -14.40
CA ALA A 172 0.68 9.82 -15.20
C ALA A 172 0.24 9.82 -16.67
N LEU A 173 -1.07 9.89 -16.90
CA LEU A 173 -1.64 9.99 -18.25
C LEU A 173 -1.26 11.31 -18.93
N LEU A 174 -1.43 12.45 -18.26
CA LEU A 174 -1.13 13.77 -18.80
C LEU A 174 0.36 13.93 -19.15
N GLN A 175 1.24 13.49 -18.25
CA GLN A 175 2.68 13.51 -18.51
C GLN A 175 3.06 12.65 -19.72
N GLY A 176 2.47 11.46 -19.84
CA GLY A 176 2.74 10.59 -20.98
C GLY A 176 2.26 11.19 -22.31
N ILE A 177 1.10 11.85 -22.34
CA ILE A 177 0.59 12.55 -23.51
C ILE A 177 1.54 13.70 -23.90
N LEU A 178 1.94 14.53 -22.93
CA LEU A 178 2.84 15.66 -23.17
C LEU A 178 4.24 15.23 -23.66
N GLN A 179 4.70 14.04 -23.24
CA GLN A 179 5.97 13.47 -23.68
C GLN A 179 5.87 12.68 -25.00
N GLY A 180 4.67 12.57 -25.57
CA GLY A 180 4.44 11.80 -26.79
C GLY A 180 4.61 10.28 -26.61
N ASP A 181 4.33 9.79 -25.42
CA ASP A 181 4.46 8.37 -25.10
C ASP A 181 3.54 7.49 -25.94
N SER A 182 4.07 6.35 -26.39
CA SER A 182 3.25 5.30 -26.99
C SER A 182 2.22 4.74 -26.01
N ILE A 183 1.15 4.12 -26.52
CA ILE A 183 0.12 3.45 -25.73
C ILE A 183 0.73 2.45 -24.72
N LYS A 184 1.78 1.71 -25.14
CA LYS A 184 2.50 0.78 -24.28
C LYS A 184 3.19 1.48 -23.11
N LYS A 185 3.81 2.64 -23.35
CA LYS A 185 4.42 3.46 -22.29
C LYS A 185 3.38 4.06 -21.36
N LEU A 186 2.24 4.54 -21.88
CA LEU A 186 1.12 5.03 -21.07
C LEU A 186 0.59 3.96 -20.11
N ALA A 187 0.41 2.72 -20.58
CA ALA A 187 0.05 1.60 -19.73
C ALA A 187 1.12 1.30 -18.67
N GLY A 188 2.42 1.44 -19.02
CA GLY A 188 3.53 1.35 -18.07
C GLY A 188 3.43 2.34 -16.92
N ARG A 189 3.11 3.60 -17.21
CA ARG A 189 2.92 4.66 -16.20
C ARG A 189 1.82 4.32 -15.18
N PHE A 190 0.77 3.66 -15.60
CA PHE A 190 -0.27 3.19 -14.66
C PHE A 190 0.25 2.10 -13.71
N ARG A 191 1.13 1.21 -14.19
CA ARG A 191 1.82 0.23 -13.32
C ARG A 191 2.70 0.90 -12.28
N ASP A 192 3.35 2.01 -12.62
CA ASP A 192 4.18 2.77 -11.69
C ASP A 192 3.35 3.32 -10.52
N VAL A 193 2.10 3.76 -10.76
CA VAL A 193 1.19 4.17 -9.68
C VAL A 193 0.87 3.00 -8.74
N THR A 194 0.72 1.79 -9.26
CA THR A 194 0.55 0.57 -8.44
C THR A 194 1.80 0.32 -7.59
N GLY A 195 3.00 0.46 -8.19
CA GLY A 195 4.28 0.33 -7.48
C GLY A 195 4.43 1.33 -6.34
N MET A 196 3.99 2.58 -6.51
CA MET A 196 3.98 3.59 -5.44
C MET A 196 3.11 3.17 -4.26
N ASN A 197 1.93 2.60 -4.52
CA ASN A 197 1.04 2.10 -3.47
C ASN A 197 1.66 0.90 -2.73
N HIS A 198 2.27 -0.03 -3.46
CA HIS A 198 2.98 -1.17 -2.88
C HIS A 198 4.13 -0.71 -1.97
N THR A 199 5.00 0.19 -2.45
CA THR A 199 6.11 0.74 -1.67
C THR A 199 5.62 1.42 -0.39
N ALA A 200 4.51 2.16 -0.46
CA ALA A 200 3.90 2.78 0.71
C ALA A 200 3.38 1.74 1.71
N ALA A 201 2.78 0.65 1.24
CA ALA A 201 2.31 -0.44 2.10
C ALA A 201 3.47 -1.16 2.81
N ILE A 202 4.56 -1.48 2.10
CA ILE A 202 5.78 -2.08 2.69
C ILE A 202 6.35 -1.16 3.78
N ARG A 203 6.50 0.13 3.51
CA ARG A 203 6.98 1.10 4.50
C ARG A 203 6.07 1.14 5.74
N ASN A 204 4.76 1.13 5.55
CA ASN A 204 3.79 1.12 6.64
C ASN A 204 3.89 -0.17 7.47
N ALA A 205 4.08 -1.32 6.83
CA ALA A 205 4.31 -2.60 7.51
C ALA A 205 5.56 -2.58 8.39
N ARG A 206 6.68 -2.11 7.84
CA ARG A 206 7.95 -1.97 8.57
C ARG A 206 7.79 -1.03 9.78
N THR A 207 7.19 0.14 9.59
CA THR A 207 6.94 1.09 10.68
C THR A 207 6.04 0.48 11.76
N ALA A 208 4.98 -0.23 11.38
CA ALA A 208 4.08 -0.87 12.31
C ALA A 208 4.78 -1.97 13.13
N PHE A 209 5.60 -2.80 12.49
CA PHE A 209 6.32 -3.88 13.15
C PHE A 209 7.42 -3.35 14.09
N THR A 210 8.20 -2.35 13.67
CA THR A 210 9.17 -1.68 14.54
C THR A 210 8.51 -1.03 15.74
N GLY A 211 7.38 -0.35 15.54
CA GLY A 211 6.59 0.24 16.63
C GLY A 211 6.02 -0.82 17.57
N ALA A 212 5.52 -1.93 17.04
CA ALA A 212 5.00 -3.05 17.81
C ALA A 212 6.09 -3.76 18.62
N GLN A 213 7.26 -3.99 18.04
CA GLN A 213 8.43 -4.57 18.69
C GLN A 213 8.90 -3.71 19.87
N ASN A 214 9.09 -2.42 19.64
CA ASN A 214 9.53 -1.49 20.68
C ASN A 214 8.47 -1.34 21.76
N GLY A 215 7.19 -1.20 21.39
CA GLY A 215 6.08 -1.10 22.34
C GLY A 215 5.89 -2.37 23.17
N GLY A 216 6.08 -3.55 22.58
CA GLY A 216 6.07 -4.82 23.31
C GLY A 216 7.18 -4.90 24.34
N ARG A 217 8.41 -4.55 23.96
CA ARG A 217 9.55 -4.53 24.88
C ARG A 217 9.35 -3.53 26.03
N GLN A 218 8.97 -2.31 25.72
CA GLN A 218 8.72 -1.28 26.75
C GLN A 218 7.61 -1.65 27.73
N ALA A 219 6.62 -2.41 27.31
CA ALA A 219 5.52 -2.85 28.17
C ALA A 219 5.92 -3.97 29.13
N ALA A 220 7.09 -4.60 28.96
CA ALA A 220 7.62 -5.62 29.82
C ALA A 220 8.40 -5.07 31.05
N TYR A 221 8.75 -3.76 31.01
CA TYR A 221 9.37 -3.03 32.11
C TYR A 221 8.31 -2.36 32.99
#